data_b0dcc93198929ea843951a34c08beb6d
#
_entry.id   b0dcc93198929ea843951a34c08beb6d
#
_cell.length_a   1.000
_cell.length_b   1.000
_cell.length_c   1.000
_cell.angle_alpha   90.00
_cell.angle_beta   90.00
_cell.angle_gamma   90.00
#
_symmetry.space_group_name_H-M   'P 1'
#
loop_
_entity.id
_entity.type
_entity.pdbx_description
1 polymer ?
#
loop_
_entity_poly.entity_id
_entity_poly.type
_entity_poly.pdbx_seq_one_letter_code
_entity_poly.pdbx_strand_id
1 'polypeptide(L)'
;ILAGALVVQSVMEIGGFGDLEATEAGLREGVFFESLLGSPPLFDDVRHASVRNLAGQYHADFTHVGHVARLALEMWDALGEAGVHPRDGVERELLWAAAMLHDIGTAVDYDDHHKHSRYLILNAGLPGFTPRETALIGQAARYHRKGNPGLGEFEPIMREGDDALLGRIAAMLRVAEMLERSRDQVVHGVRVDVQDGRVELALDADEDVTIARWGAQSQADVFERAFGRELSVRA
;
A
#
# COMPACT_ATOMS: atom_id res chain seq x y z
N ILE A 1 -32.69 -14.01 13.26
CA ILE A 1 -31.61 -14.23 12.29
C ILE A 1 -32.12 -15.02 11.07
N LEU A 2 -32.78 -16.20 11.21
CA LEU A 2 -33.25 -17.02 10.10
C LEU A 2 -34.21 -16.26 9.16
N ALA A 3 -35.20 -15.56 9.70
CA ALA A 3 -36.16 -14.78 8.91
C ALA A 3 -35.45 -13.65 8.11
N GLY A 4 -34.47 -12.97 8.70
CA GLY A 4 -33.67 -11.97 7.99
C GLY A 4 -32.86 -12.58 6.85
N ALA A 5 -32.24 -13.75 7.05
CA ALA A 5 -31.50 -14.43 6.02
C ALA A 5 -32.40 -14.84 4.84
N LEU A 6 -33.61 -15.32 5.10
CA LEU A 6 -34.59 -15.66 4.06
C LEU A 6 -35.06 -14.43 3.25
N VAL A 7 -35.22 -13.28 3.91
CA VAL A 7 -35.56 -12.01 3.21
C VAL A 7 -34.41 -11.61 2.27
N VAL A 8 -33.16 -11.63 2.76
CA VAL A 8 -31.99 -11.31 1.93
C VAL A 8 -31.88 -12.29 0.75
N GLN A 9 -32.02 -13.60 1.01
CA GLN A 9 -32.01 -14.61 -0.05
C GLN A 9 -33.09 -14.32 -1.11
N SER A 10 -34.33 -14.04 -0.68
CA SER A 10 -35.42 -13.73 -1.62
C SER A 10 -35.15 -12.49 -2.46
N VAL A 11 -34.57 -11.44 -1.84
CA VAL A 11 -34.19 -10.22 -2.57
C VAL A 11 -33.11 -10.50 -3.61
N MET A 12 -32.10 -11.29 -3.25
CA MET A 12 -31.04 -11.67 -4.17
C MET A 12 -31.57 -12.51 -5.35
N GLU A 13 -32.43 -13.51 -5.06
CA GLU A 13 -33.03 -14.37 -6.08
C GLU A 13 -33.91 -13.56 -7.03
N ILE A 14 -34.81 -12.71 -6.52
CA ILE A 14 -35.71 -11.88 -7.32
C ILE A 14 -34.96 -10.86 -8.15
N GLY A 15 -33.92 -10.26 -7.56
CA GLY A 15 -33.09 -9.21 -8.19
C GLY A 15 -32.01 -9.76 -9.12
N GLY A 16 -31.75 -11.06 -9.09
CA GLY A 16 -30.67 -11.70 -9.86
C GLY A 16 -29.28 -11.28 -9.40
N PHE A 17 -29.13 -10.90 -8.11
CA PHE A 17 -27.85 -10.49 -7.55
C PHE A 17 -26.98 -11.69 -7.17
N GLY A 18 -25.71 -11.71 -7.63
CA GLY A 18 -24.74 -12.78 -7.32
C GLY A 18 -24.02 -12.57 -5.99
N ASP A 19 -23.84 -11.32 -5.59
CA ASP A 19 -23.04 -10.94 -4.43
C ASP A 19 -23.82 -10.04 -3.47
N LEU A 20 -23.47 -10.11 -2.18
CA LEU A 20 -23.96 -9.25 -1.11
C LEU A 20 -22.77 -8.67 -0.37
N GLU A 21 -22.71 -7.34 -0.27
CA GLU A 21 -21.74 -6.65 0.55
C GLU A 21 -22.39 -6.21 1.86
N ALA A 22 -21.74 -6.54 2.99
CA ALA A 22 -22.15 -6.08 4.30
C ALA A 22 -21.38 -4.82 4.69
N THR A 23 -22.09 -3.80 5.17
CA THR A 23 -21.52 -2.54 5.66
C THR A 23 -22.04 -2.22 7.05
N GLU A 24 -21.22 -1.54 7.86
CA GLU A 24 -21.66 -0.96 9.15
C GLU A 24 -22.36 0.39 8.96
N ALA A 25 -22.20 1.04 7.81
CA ALA A 25 -22.85 2.30 7.48
C ALA A 25 -24.34 2.08 7.22
N GLY A 26 -25.18 2.86 7.92
CA GLY A 26 -26.62 2.81 7.79
C GLY A 26 -27.20 4.03 7.07
N LEU A 27 -28.52 4.04 6.95
CA LEU A 27 -29.25 5.15 6.33
C LEU A 27 -28.98 6.51 7.03
N ARG A 28 -28.79 6.49 8.35
CA ARG A 28 -28.55 7.72 9.13
C ARG A 28 -27.19 8.35 8.77
N GLU A 29 -26.18 7.54 8.62
CA GLU A 29 -24.84 7.94 8.17
C GLU A 29 -24.92 8.51 6.75
N GLY A 30 -25.68 7.88 5.86
CA GLY A 30 -25.90 8.37 4.50
C GLY A 30 -26.55 9.75 4.47
N VAL A 31 -27.61 9.96 5.22
CA VAL A 31 -28.30 11.27 5.33
C VAL A 31 -27.39 12.34 5.95
N PHE A 32 -26.60 11.96 6.96
CA PHE A 32 -25.61 12.87 7.57
C PHE A 32 -24.56 13.33 6.55
N PHE A 33 -23.96 12.39 5.82
CA PHE A 33 -22.95 12.73 4.82
C PHE A 33 -23.51 13.49 3.62
N GLU A 34 -24.75 13.19 3.19
CA GLU A 34 -25.43 13.96 2.16
C GLU A 34 -25.59 15.45 2.58
N SER A 35 -25.96 15.68 3.85
CA SER A 35 -26.08 17.03 4.40
C SER A 35 -24.74 17.74 4.58
N LEU A 36 -23.66 16.99 4.92
CA LEU A 36 -22.35 17.55 5.22
C LEU A 36 -21.54 17.85 3.95
N LEU A 37 -21.57 16.96 2.98
CA LEU A 37 -20.72 17.05 1.78
C LEU A 37 -21.39 17.81 0.63
N GLY A 38 -22.69 18.08 0.73
CA GLY A 38 -23.44 18.67 -0.35
C GLY A 38 -23.79 17.68 -1.46
N SER A 39 -24.04 18.19 -2.67
CA SER A 39 -24.43 17.34 -3.81
C SER A 39 -23.39 17.38 -4.94
N PRO A 40 -22.90 16.23 -5.42
CA PRO A 40 -23.20 14.86 -4.93
C PRO A 40 -22.45 14.54 -3.63
N PRO A 41 -23.05 13.77 -2.71
CA PRO A 41 -22.43 13.39 -1.44
C PRO A 41 -21.46 12.18 -1.58
N LEU A 42 -20.88 12.00 -2.75
CA LEU A 42 -20.02 10.89 -3.10
C LEU A 42 -18.63 11.40 -3.43
N PHE A 43 -17.61 10.66 -3.00
CA PHE A 43 -16.25 10.86 -3.47
C PHE A 43 -16.09 10.22 -4.85
N ASP A 44 -15.44 10.90 -5.78
CA ASP A 44 -15.13 10.35 -7.10
C ASP A 44 -14.21 9.14 -7.00
N ASP A 45 -13.31 9.16 -6.01
CA ASP A 45 -12.36 8.09 -5.72
C ASP A 45 -12.41 7.75 -4.21
N VAL A 46 -13.25 6.78 -3.87
CA VAL A 46 -13.47 6.33 -2.48
C VAL A 46 -12.20 5.69 -1.93
N ARG A 47 -11.43 4.96 -2.75
CA ARG A 47 -10.23 4.24 -2.32
C ARG A 47 -9.15 5.23 -1.89
N HIS A 48 -8.84 6.21 -2.73
CA HIS A 48 -7.89 7.26 -2.40
C HIS A 48 -8.36 8.13 -1.22
N ALA A 49 -9.65 8.44 -1.15
CA ALA A 49 -10.21 9.21 -0.04
C ALA A 49 -10.08 8.46 1.29
N SER A 50 -10.37 7.15 1.33
CA SER A 50 -10.28 6.33 2.54
C SER A 50 -8.85 6.22 3.08
N VAL A 51 -7.87 6.01 2.21
CA VAL A 51 -6.45 5.96 2.57
C VAL A 51 -5.99 7.30 3.15
N ARG A 52 -6.29 8.43 2.47
CA ARG A 52 -5.93 9.76 2.95
C ARG A 52 -6.61 10.11 4.28
N ASN A 53 -7.87 9.71 4.43
CA ASN A 53 -8.61 9.92 5.67
C ASN A 53 -7.96 9.15 6.83
N LEU A 54 -7.64 7.86 6.63
CA LEU A 54 -6.99 7.05 7.64
C LEU A 54 -5.59 7.60 8.00
N ALA A 55 -4.80 7.99 7.00
CA ALA A 55 -3.50 8.64 7.21
C ALA A 55 -3.64 9.93 8.04
N GLY A 56 -4.63 10.78 7.71
CA GLY A 56 -4.91 12.03 8.43
C GLY A 56 -5.39 11.78 9.87
N GLN A 57 -6.24 10.77 10.09
CA GLN A 57 -6.74 10.40 11.41
C GLN A 57 -5.62 10.05 12.40
N TYR A 58 -4.55 9.43 11.91
CA TYR A 58 -3.38 9.07 12.72
C TYR A 58 -2.19 10.00 12.50
N HIS A 59 -2.44 11.21 12.00
CA HIS A 59 -1.44 12.27 11.88
C HIS A 59 -0.18 11.86 11.09
N ALA A 60 -0.35 11.07 10.03
CA ALA A 60 0.75 10.75 9.15
C ALA A 60 1.43 12.03 8.63
N ASP A 61 2.74 12.02 8.55
CA ASP A 61 3.50 13.08 7.89
C ASP A 61 3.31 12.98 6.37
N PHE A 62 2.33 13.70 5.84
CA PHE A 62 1.99 13.66 4.41
C PHE A 62 3.14 14.06 3.49
N THR A 63 4.09 14.86 3.98
CA THR A 63 5.28 15.23 3.22
C THR A 63 6.16 14.00 3.04
N HIS A 64 6.44 13.29 4.12
CA HIS A 64 7.22 12.06 4.11
C HIS A 64 6.52 10.91 3.36
N VAL A 65 5.32 10.51 3.81
CA VAL A 65 4.64 9.36 3.19
C VAL A 65 4.28 9.59 1.72
N GLY A 66 3.99 10.85 1.35
CA GLY A 66 3.74 11.23 -0.04
C GLY A 66 5.00 11.12 -0.90
N HIS A 67 6.15 11.49 -0.36
CA HIS A 67 7.43 11.36 -1.06
C HIS A 67 7.84 9.88 -1.22
N VAL A 68 7.73 9.09 -0.14
CA VAL A 68 7.95 7.63 -0.20
C VAL A 68 7.04 6.98 -1.25
N ALA A 69 5.75 7.33 -1.25
CA ALA A 69 4.79 6.81 -2.24
C ALA A 69 5.21 7.18 -3.67
N ARG A 70 5.64 8.42 -3.91
CA ARG A 70 6.08 8.88 -5.24
C ARG A 70 7.31 8.10 -5.72
N LEU A 71 8.35 7.99 -4.88
CA LEU A 71 9.56 7.24 -5.24
C LEU A 71 9.26 5.75 -5.48
N ALA A 72 8.42 5.13 -4.63
CA ALA A 72 8.00 3.74 -4.79
C ALA A 72 7.28 3.51 -6.12
N LEU A 73 6.36 4.40 -6.49
CA LEU A 73 5.59 4.31 -7.73
C LEU A 73 6.45 4.58 -8.97
N GLU A 74 7.38 5.53 -8.91
CA GLU A 74 8.32 5.81 -9.98
C GLU A 74 9.17 4.56 -10.32
N MET A 75 9.74 3.91 -9.31
CA MET A 75 10.46 2.66 -9.47
C MET A 75 9.56 1.51 -9.95
N TRP A 76 8.35 1.39 -9.41
CA TRP A 76 7.39 0.37 -9.80
C TRP A 76 7.01 0.49 -11.27
N ASP A 77 6.66 1.70 -11.71
CA ASP A 77 6.26 1.97 -13.09
C ASP A 77 7.40 1.64 -14.07
N ALA A 78 8.62 2.07 -13.76
CA ALA A 78 9.79 1.80 -14.59
C ALA A 78 10.14 0.30 -14.68
N LEU A 79 10.04 -0.45 -13.57
CA LEU A 79 10.23 -1.91 -13.56
C LEU A 79 9.14 -2.64 -14.37
N GLY A 80 7.89 -2.15 -14.27
CA GLY A 80 6.78 -2.67 -15.08
C GLY A 80 6.98 -2.39 -16.58
N GLU A 81 7.48 -1.21 -16.94
CA GLU A 81 7.84 -0.86 -18.33
C GLU A 81 8.96 -1.74 -18.89
N ALA A 82 9.92 -2.08 -18.05
CA ALA A 82 11.00 -3.02 -18.38
C ALA A 82 10.56 -4.50 -18.36
N GLY A 83 9.30 -4.82 -18.07
CA GLY A 83 8.76 -6.18 -18.05
C GLY A 83 9.22 -7.04 -16.87
N VAL A 84 9.68 -6.43 -15.77
CA VAL A 84 10.14 -7.14 -14.57
C VAL A 84 8.96 -7.68 -13.75
N HIS A 85 7.81 -7.01 -13.81
CA HIS A 85 6.56 -7.46 -13.20
C HIS A 85 5.34 -7.07 -14.06
N PRO A 86 4.15 -7.64 -13.80
CA PRO A 86 2.92 -7.23 -14.49
C PRO A 86 2.61 -5.74 -14.27
N ARG A 87 2.09 -5.07 -15.32
CA ARG A 87 1.62 -3.68 -15.24
C ARG A 87 0.15 -3.68 -14.83
N ASP A 88 -0.13 -4.05 -13.59
CA ASP A 88 -1.48 -4.07 -13.03
C ASP A 88 -1.75 -2.80 -12.22
N GLY A 89 -2.83 -2.09 -12.58
CA GLY A 89 -3.21 -0.84 -11.92
C GLY A 89 -3.67 -1.05 -10.46
N VAL A 90 -4.26 -2.20 -10.16
CA VAL A 90 -4.68 -2.54 -8.78
C VAL A 90 -3.45 -2.81 -7.91
N GLU A 91 -2.47 -3.57 -8.41
CA GLU A 91 -1.22 -3.82 -7.68
C GLU A 91 -0.48 -2.50 -7.37
N ARG A 92 -0.44 -1.59 -8.35
CA ARG A 92 0.15 -0.25 -8.21
C ARG A 92 -0.55 0.58 -7.13
N GLU A 93 -1.88 0.51 -7.09
CA GLU A 93 -2.69 1.21 -6.08
C GLU A 93 -2.47 0.64 -4.67
N LEU A 94 -2.32 -0.69 -4.54
CA LEU A 94 -1.99 -1.32 -3.25
C LEU A 94 -0.63 -0.87 -2.73
N LEU A 95 0.37 -0.72 -3.61
CA LEU A 95 1.67 -0.15 -3.25
C LEU A 95 1.52 1.29 -2.76
N TRP A 96 0.75 2.13 -3.48
CA TRP A 96 0.49 3.50 -3.06
C TRP A 96 -0.18 3.55 -1.68
N ALA A 97 -1.23 2.76 -1.47
CA ALA A 97 -1.95 2.71 -0.20
C ALA A 97 -1.04 2.26 0.96
N ALA A 98 -0.21 1.23 0.72
CA ALA A 98 0.76 0.76 1.71
C ALA A 98 1.79 1.86 2.04
N ALA A 99 2.28 2.59 1.04
CA ALA A 99 3.23 3.69 1.23
C ALA A 99 2.61 4.86 2.00
N MET A 100 1.35 5.20 1.74
CA MET A 100 0.65 6.26 2.48
C MET A 100 0.37 5.90 3.95
N LEU A 101 0.29 4.59 4.27
CA LEU A 101 -0.15 4.11 5.59
C LEU A 101 0.94 3.41 6.41
N HIS A 102 2.15 3.23 5.86
CA HIS A 102 3.18 2.40 6.52
C HIS A 102 3.57 2.90 7.91
N ASP A 103 3.53 4.21 8.13
CA ASP A 103 4.02 4.90 9.33
C ASP A 103 2.90 5.35 10.30
N ILE A 104 1.60 5.14 10.01
CA ILE A 104 0.49 5.58 10.89
C ILE A 104 0.57 5.00 12.30
N GLY A 105 1.26 3.88 12.48
CA GLY A 105 1.48 3.25 13.78
C GLY A 105 2.38 4.04 14.72
N THR A 106 3.12 5.03 14.23
CA THR A 106 3.91 5.96 15.05
C THR A 106 3.03 6.77 16.01
N ALA A 107 1.75 6.96 15.68
CA ALA A 107 0.77 7.57 16.57
C ALA A 107 0.49 6.74 17.83
N VAL A 108 0.77 5.43 17.82
CA VAL A 108 0.67 4.54 18.99
C VAL A 108 1.99 4.50 19.73
N ASP A 109 3.07 4.08 19.04
CA ASP A 109 4.43 4.03 19.56
C ASP A 109 5.41 3.98 18.38
N TYR A 110 6.56 4.62 18.52
CA TYR A 110 7.65 4.52 17.53
C TYR A 110 8.25 3.11 17.49
N ASP A 111 8.37 2.47 18.65
CA ASP A 111 8.83 1.09 18.71
C ASP A 111 7.76 0.16 18.13
N ASP A 112 8.19 -0.71 17.21
CA ASP A 112 7.30 -1.62 16.50
C ASP A 112 6.13 -0.94 15.72
N HIS A 113 6.25 0.36 15.37
CA HIS A 113 5.22 1.08 14.62
C HIS A 113 4.70 0.32 13.39
N HIS A 114 5.54 -0.43 12.72
CA HIS A 114 5.16 -1.27 11.59
C HIS A 114 4.11 -2.35 11.97
N LYS A 115 4.10 -2.85 13.21
CA LYS A 115 3.06 -3.74 13.73
C LYS A 115 1.79 -2.95 14.07
N HIS A 116 1.97 -1.74 14.63
CA HIS A 116 0.86 -0.85 14.94
C HIS A 116 0.18 -0.35 13.67
N SER A 117 0.93 0.03 12.63
CA SER A 117 0.37 0.40 11.32
C SER A 117 -0.49 -0.73 10.74
N ARG A 118 0.01 -1.97 10.73
CA ARG A 118 -0.78 -3.12 10.31
C ARG A 118 -2.08 -3.24 11.12
N TYR A 119 -1.99 -3.17 12.45
CA TYR A 119 -3.16 -3.28 13.33
C TYR A 119 -4.21 -2.20 13.00
N LEU A 120 -3.78 -0.94 12.86
CA LEU A 120 -4.67 0.17 12.54
C LEU A 120 -5.33 0.01 11.17
N ILE A 121 -4.59 -0.38 10.14
CA ILE A 121 -5.11 -0.62 8.78
C ILE A 121 -6.19 -1.70 8.80
N LEU A 122 -5.94 -2.81 9.47
CA LEU A 122 -6.86 -3.95 9.51
C LEU A 122 -8.14 -3.69 10.32
N ASN A 123 -8.06 -2.85 11.34
CA ASN A 123 -9.20 -2.61 12.25
C ASN A 123 -10.00 -1.35 11.94
N ALA A 124 -9.39 -0.34 11.30
CA ALA A 124 -10.11 0.86 10.88
C ALA A 124 -10.97 0.61 9.63
N GLY A 125 -10.59 -0.38 8.81
CA GLY A 125 -11.19 -0.62 7.50
C GLY A 125 -10.75 0.42 6.47
N LEU A 126 -10.78 0.03 5.22
CA LEU A 126 -10.50 0.90 4.07
C LEU A 126 -11.68 0.80 3.09
N PRO A 127 -12.68 1.72 3.18
CA PRO A 127 -13.77 1.77 2.22
C PRO A 127 -13.27 1.76 0.77
N GLY A 128 -13.89 0.92 -0.07
CA GLY A 128 -13.49 0.72 -1.45
C GLY A 128 -12.44 -0.39 -1.67
N PHE A 129 -11.79 -0.89 -0.60
CA PHE A 129 -10.89 -2.04 -0.67
C PHE A 129 -11.57 -3.31 -0.16
N THR A 130 -11.32 -4.42 -0.83
CA THR A 130 -11.76 -5.74 -0.36
C THR A 130 -10.98 -6.19 0.88
N PRO A 131 -11.49 -7.15 1.67
CA PRO A 131 -10.73 -7.72 2.80
C PRO A 131 -9.35 -8.27 2.40
N ARG A 132 -9.22 -8.87 1.21
CA ARG A 132 -7.95 -9.33 0.65
C ARG A 132 -6.98 -8.17 0.42
N GLU A 133 -7.43 -7.11 -0.24
CA GLU A 133 -6.60 -5.93 -0.52
C GLU A 133 -6.17 -5.21 0.77
N THR A 134 -7.08 -5.04 1.71
CA THR A 134 -6.78 -4.45 3.02
C THR A 134 -5.72 -5.27 3.77
N ALA A 135 -5.81 -6.61 3.70
CA ALA A 135 -4.82 -7.49 4.30
C ALA A 135 -3.44 -7.35 3.60
N LEU A 136 -3.40 -7.26 2.26
CA LEU A 136 -2.14 -7.03 1.53
C LEU A 136 -1.51 -5.69 1.88
N ILE A 137 -2.29 -4.60 1.96
CA ILE A 137 -1.82 -3.28 2.40
C ILE A 137 -1.27 -3.36 3.84
N GLY A 138 -2.02 -3.98 4.75
CA GLY A 138 -1.60 -4.14 6.15
C GLY A 138 -0.33 -4.97 6.29
N GLN A 139 -0.19 -6.07 5.54
CA GLN A 139 1.02 -6.88 5.54
C GLN A 139 2.20 -6.14 4.91
N ALA A 140 2.01 -5.39 3.84
CA ALA A 140 3.06 -4.56 3.26
C ALA A 140 3.56 -3.52 4.28
N ALA A 141 2.65 -2.81 4.95
CA ALA A 141 2.99 -1.90 6.05
C ALA A 141 3.70 -2.63 7.21
N ARG A 142 3.31 -3.87 7.54
CA ARG A 142 4.00 -4.70 8.55
C ARG A 142 5.45 -4.99 8.19
N TYR A 143 5.75 -5.16 6.91
CA TYR A 143 7.06 -5.59 6.43
C TYR A 143 7.91 -4.46 5.83
N HIS A 144 7.47 -3.20 5.89
CA HIS A 144 8.22 -2.08 5.34
C HIS A 144 9.59 -1.85 5.99
N ARG A 145 9.80 -2.34 7.22
CA ARG A 145 11.03 -2.10 7.99
C ARG A 145 11.93 -3.33 8.09
N LYS A 146 11.36 -4.51 8.38
CA LYS A 146 12.13 -5.73 8.68
C LYS A 146 11.31 -7.01 8.51
N GLY A 147 11.99 -8.14 8.49
CA GLY A 147 11.41 -9.48 8.39
C GLY A 147 11.19 -9.91 6.94
N ASN A 148 10.81 -11.15 6.73
CA ASN A 148 10.46 -11.68 5.42
C ASN A 148 8.96 -11.50 5.21
N PRO A 149 8.52 -10.88 4.10
CA PRO A 149 7.12 -10.77 3.76
C PRO A 149 6.44 -12.15 3.73
N GLY A 150 5.22 -12.22 4.22
CA GLY A 150 4.43 -13.44 4.22
C GLY A 150 2.98 -13.15 4.54
N LEU A 151 2.08 -13.97 3.99
CA LEU A 151 0.63 -13.78 4.09
C LEU A 151 0.09 -14.08 5.51
N GLY A 152 0.74 -15.03 6.22
CA GLY A 152 0.37 -15.39 7.59
C GLY A 152 -1.07 -15.86 7.72
N GLU A 153 -1.81 -15.34 8.70
CA GLU A 153 -3.21 -15.69 8.95
C GLU A 153 -4.18 -15.34 7.83
N PHE A 154 -3.75 -14.58 6.82
CA PHE A 154 -4.61 -14.17 5.69
C PHE A 154 -4.61 -15.15 4.51
N GLU A 155 -3.77 -16.20 4.53
CA GLU A 155 -3.73 -17.21 3.46
C GLU A 155 -5.13 -17.67 3.00
N PRO A 156 -6.14 -17.89 3.88
CA PRO A 156 -7.46 -18.37 3.45
C PRO A 156 -8.25 -17.42 2.55
N ILE A 157 -7.93 -16.12 2.52
CA ILE A 157 -8.61 -15.12 1.68
C ILE A 157 -7.74 -14.65 0.51
N MET A 158 -6.54 -15.20 0.36
CA MET A 158 -5.59 -14.81 -0.68
C MET A 158 -5.81 -15.60 -1.98
N ARG A 159 -5.25 -15.09 -3.05
CA ARG A 159 -5.27 -15.68 -4.39
C ARG A 159 -3.88 -16.15 -4.78
N GLU A 160 -3.81 -16.99 -5.78
CA GLU A 160 -2.54 -17.36 -6.41
C GLU A 160 -1.80 -16.11 -6.88
N GLY A 161 -0.51 -16.02 -6.55
CA GLY A 161 0.33 -14.85 -6.86
C GLY A 161 0.40 -13.76 -5.79
N ASP A 162 -0.48 -13.77 -4.77
CA ASP A 162 -0.50 -12.73 -3.72
C ASP A 162 0.76 -12.73 -2.85
N ASP A 163 1.38 -13.87 -2.62
CA ASP A 163 2.65 -13.93 -1.90
C ASP A 163 3.76 -13.20 -2.67
N ALA A 164 3.85 -13.45 -3.97
CA ALA A 164 4.79 -12.75 -4.85
C ALA A 164 4.49 -11.24 -4.94
N LEU A 165 3.21 -10.87 -5.01
CA LEU A 165 2.77 -9.47 -5.01
C LEU A 165 3.17 -8.77 -3.71
N LEU A 166 2.88 -9.38 -2.55
CA LEU A 166 3.28 -8.85 -1.25
C LEU A 166 4.80 -8.67 -1.16
N GLY A 167 5.57 -9.66 -1.66
CA GLY A 167 7.02 -9.58 -1.73
C GLY A 167 7.49 -8.35 -2.52
N ARG A 168 6.91 -8.11 -3.70
CA ARG A 168 7.25 -6.96 -4.55
C ARG A 168 6.89 -5.62 -3.89
N ILE A 169 5.67 -5.51 -3.36
CA ILE A 169 5.21 -4.28 -2.67
C ILE A 169 6.12 -3.97 -1.47
N ALA A 170 6.41 -4.97 -0.63
CA ALA A 170 7.26 -4.77 0.55
C ALA A 170 8.71 -4.40 0.17
N ALA A 171 9.27 -4.99 -0.89
CA ALA A 171 10.59 -4.65 -1.38
C ALA A 171 10.65 -3.20 -1.89
N MET A 172 9.67 -2.78 -2.72
CA MET A 172 9.59 -1.40 -3.21
C MET A 172 9.45 -0.40 -2.08
N LEU A 173 8.54 -0.68 -1.14
CA LEU A 173 8.32 0.20 0.00
C LEU A 173 9.57 0.36 0.86
N ARG A 174 10.33 -0.73 1.09
CA ARG A 174 11.61 -0.67 1.83
C ARG A 174 12.65 0.16 1.13
N VAL A 175 12.81 -0.03 -0.18
CA VAL A 175 13.78 0.76 -0.95
C VAL A 175 13.41 2.24 -0.88
N ALA A 176 12.14 2.58 -1.15
CA ALA A 176 11.66 3.97 -1.12
C ALA A 176 11.81 4.61 0.28
N GLU A 177 11.47 3.87 1.35
CA GLU A 177 11.64 4.33 2.72
C GLU A 177 13.11 4.61 3.06
N MET A 178 14.05 3.78 2.59
CA MET A 178 15.48 4.02 2.79
C MET A 178 15.99 5.23 2.02
N LEU A 179 15.41 5.55 0.86
CA LEU A 179 15.74 6.75 0.10
C LEU A 179 15.26 8.04 0.78
N GLU A 180 14.19 7.97 1.59
CA GLU A 180 13.58 9.11 2.29
C GLU A 180 13.75 9.03 3.82
N ARG A 181 14.66 8.19 4.31
CA ARG A 181 14.84 7.94 5.74
C ARG A 181 15.22 9.19 6.57
N SER A 182 15.94 10.11 5.99
CA SER A 182 16.31 11.39 6.61
C SER A 182 15.16 12.41 6.65
N ARG A 183 14.07 12.14 5.88
CA ARG A 183 12.89 13.02 5.78
C ARG A 183 13.19 14.43 5.26
N ASP A 184 14.23 14.57 4.46
CA ASP A 184 14.72 15.84 3.89
C ASP A 184 14.43 15.98 2.38
N GLN A 185 13.88 14.92 1.74
CA GLN A 185 13.54 14.86 0.32
C GLN A 185 14.72 15.13 -0.63
N VAL A 186 15.93 14.87 -0.18
CA VAL A 186 17.16 15.08 -0.97
C VAL A 186 17.16 14.24 -2.24
N VAL A 187 16.55 13.04 -2.22
CA VAL A 187 16.39 12.22 -3.41
C VAL A 187 15.16 12.69 -4.19
N HIS A 188 15.36 13.47 -5.24
CA HIS A 188 14.28 14.04 -6.04
C HIS A 188 13.61 13.04 -6.99
N GLY A 189 14.30 11.97 -7.38
CA GLY A 189 13.79 10.95 -8.28
C GLY A 189 14.73 9.77 -8.43
N VAL A 190 14.27 8.73 -9.13
CA VAL A 190 15.04 7.52 -9.35
C VAL A 190 14.92 7.07 -10.80
N ARG A 191 16.03 7.08 -11.55
CA ARG A 191 16.08 6.45 -12.86
C ARG A 191 16.39 4.97 -12.70
N VAL A 192 15.62 4.13 -13.35
CA VAL A 192 15.75 2.67 -13.31
C VAL A 192 16.28 2.17 -14.63
N ASP A 193 17.39 1.45 -14.60
CA ASP A 193 17.93 0.73 -15.75
C ASP A 193 17.92 -0.77 -15.46
N VAL A 194 17.44 -1.58 -16.42
CA VAL A 194 17.31 -3.03 -16.28
C VAL A 194 18.14 -3.70 -17.37
N GLN A 195 19.23 -4.35 -16.97
CA GLN A 195 20.14 -5.03 -17.89
C GLN A 195 20.62 -6.37 -17.28
N ASP A 196 20.72 -7.41 -18.12
CA ASP A 196 21.39 -8.68 -17.82
C ASP A 196 21.09 -9.30 -16.44
N GLY A 197 19.84 -9.24 -16.00
CA GLY A 197 19.44 -9.78 -14.69
C GLY A 197 19.68 -8.86 -13.50
N ARG A 198 20.11 -7.62 -13.74
CA ARG A 198 20.36 -6.58 -12.75
C ARG A 198 19.42 -5.40 -12.93
N VAL A 199 19.05 -4.79 -11.83
CA VAL A 199 18.35 -3.50 -11.77
C VAL A 199 19.30 -2.48 -11.15
N GLU A 200 19.57 -1.41 -11.88
CA GLU A 200 20.35 -0.28 -11.39
C GLU A 200 19.41 0.91 -11.11
N LEU A 201 19.49 1.44 -9.90
CA LEU A 201 18.80 2.66 -9.49
C LEU A 201 19.83 3.80 -9.47
N ALA A 202 19.67 4.79 -10.35
CA ALA A 202 20.45 6.01 -10.34
C ALA A 202 19.62 7.10 -9.65
N LEU A 203 20.12 7.59 -8.52
CA LEU A 203 19.44 8.60 -7.72
C LEU A 203 19.60 9.98 -8.35
N ASP A 204 18.52 10.73 -8.45
CA ASP A 204 18.52 12.13 -8.85
C ASP A 204 18.49 13.01 -7.59
N ALA A 205 19.56 13.74 -7.34
CA ALA A 205 19.74 14.53 -6.13
C ALA A 205 20.75 15.64 -6.36
N ASP A 206 20.57 16.77 -5.69
CA ASP A 206 21.48 17.92 -5.73
C ASP A 206 22.50 17.93 -4.57
N GLU A 207 22.30 17.06 -3.56
CA GLU A 207 23.12 16.99 -2.35
C GLU A 207 23.70 15.58 -2.14
N ASP A 208 24.45 15.38 -1.05
CA ASP A 208 25.04 14.08 -0.69
C ASP A 208 23.97 13.07 -0.27
N VAL A 209 23.83 12.01 -1.05
CA VAL A 209 22.89 10.91 -0.83
C VAL A 209 23.55 9.62 -0.34
N THR A 210 24.75 9.71 0.23
CA THR A 210 25.51 8.54 0.67
C THR A 210 24.72 7.66 1.64
N ILE A 211 23.98 8.24 2.59
CA ILE A 211 23.17 7.51 3.57
C ILE A 211 21.96 6.85 2.87
N ALA A 212 21.23 7.60 2.04
CA ALA A 212 20.08 7.09 1.30
C ALA A 212 20.49 5.94 0.36
N ARG A 213 21.56 6.12 -0.39
CA ARG A 213 22.14 5.09 -1.26
C ARG A 213 22.51 3.82 -0.50
N TRP A 214 23.26 3.96 0.60
CA TRP A 214 23.63 2.82 1.44
C TRP A 214 22.41 2.11 2.02
N GLY A 215 21.44 2.87 2.51
CA GLY A 215 20.19 2.35 3.05
C GLY A 215 19.40 1.57 2.01
N ALA A 216 19.21 2.12 0.81
CA ALA A 216 18.54 1.45 -0.30
C ALA A 216 19.30 0.20 -0.77
N GLN A 217 20.64 0.28 -0.90
CA GLN A 217 21.49 -0.87 -1.26
C GLN A 217 21.39 -1.99 -0.21
N SER A 218 21.20 -1.69 1.06
CA SER A 218 21.02 -2.67 2.12
C SER A 218 19.75 -3.53 1.97
N GLN A 219 18.82 -3.14 1.10
CA GLN A 219 17.61 -3.89 0.78
C GLN A 219 17.77 -4.85 -0.43
N ALA A 220 18.98 -4.99 -0.97
CA ALA A 220 19.25 -5.79 -2.16
C ALA A 220 18.74 -7.23 -2.04
N ASP A 221 18.95 -7.91 -0.91
CA ASP A 221 18.49 -9.28 -0.69
C ASP A 221 16.96 -9.43 -0.75
N VAL A 222 16.22 -8.45 -0.22
CA VAL A 222 14.75 -8.45 -0.25
C VAL A 222 14.26 -8.17 -1.67
N PHE A 223 14.91 -7.24 -2.35
CA PHE A 223 14.60 -6.89 -3.73
C PHE A 223 14.86 -8.09 -4.66
N GLU A 224 16.02 -8.75 -4.55
CA GLU A 224 16.37 -9.91 -5.37
C GLU A 224 15.38 -11.06 -5.19
N ARG A 225 14.99 -11.37 -3.95
CA ARG A 225 13.95 -12.38 -3.70
C ARG A 225 12.60 -12.02 -4.33
N ALA A 226 12.23 -10.74 -4.36
CA ALA A 226 10.94 -10.29 -4.86
C ALA A 226 10.87 -10.22 -6.39
N PHE A 227 11.95 -9.82 -7.03
CA PHE A 227 12.00 -9.53 -8.47
C PHE A 227 12.89 -10.49 -9.28
N GLY A 228 13.65 -11.36 -8.61
CA GLY A 228 14.61 -12.25 -9.28
C GLY A 228 15.75 -11.51 -9.98
N ARG A 229 16.08 -10.30 -9.50
CA ARG A 229 17.08 -9.41 -10.10
C ARG A 229 18.00 -8.83 -9.04
N GLU A 230 19.30 -8.79 -9.30
CA GLU A 230 20.26 -8.11 -8.43
C GLU A 230 20.00 -6.60 -8.40
N LEU A 231 20.02 -5.98 -7.21
CA LEU A 231 19.86 -4.54 -7.06
C LEU A 231 21.21 -3.84 -6.90
N SER A 232 21.42 -2.78 -7.66
CA SER A 232 22.55 -1.85 -7.53
C SER A 232 22.03 -0.43 -7.42
N VAL A 233 22.53 0.35 -6.46
CA VAL A 233 22.13 1.75 -6.23
C VAL A 233 23.34 2.65 -6.37
N ARG A 234 23.25 3.65 -7.26
CA ARG A 234 24.28 4.67 -7.47
C ARG A 234 23.73 6.09 -7.30
N ALA A 235 24.62 7.01 -6.98
CA ALA A 235 24.32 8.44 -7.01
C ALA A 235 24.44 8.96 -8.43
#